data_11a9da0088b7649d70ca6c2e2e5f28c9
#
_entry.id   11a9da0088b7649d70ca6c2e2e5f28c9
#
_cell.length_a   1.000
_cell.length_b   1.000
_cell.length_c   1.000
_cell.angle_alpha   90.00
_cell.angle_beta   90.00
_cell.angle_gamma   90.00
#
_symmetry.space_group_name_H-M   'P 1'
#
loop_
_entity.id
_entity.type
_entity.pdbx_description
1 polymer ?
#
loop_
_entity_poly.entity_id
_entity_poly.type
_entity_poly.pdbx_seq_one_letter_code
_entity_poly.pdbx_strand_id
1 'polypeptide(L)'
;YFYNLPADKKQQILDYPLFVYVCDGTDSEKLEWFRIINIAGEELTDQELRNAVYAGSWTSDAKRYFSKTGCAAGTLAGDYLKGASIRQEYLETAIFWAASAEGKTIEAYMAEHQNDPSAVQLWNYFRSVIDWVQAIFPKKRKEMRGLPWGIFYNQHGKRTDLDPKKLETEIQRLMGDEDVTKKSGIYEYLLTGEEKKLSIRSFDRRDALAAYEKQGHKCA
;
A
#
# COMPACT_ATOMS: atom_id res chain seq x y z
N TYR A 1 -15.49 12.15 -26.09
CA TYR A 1 -15.39 10.71 -26.45
C TYR A 1 -15.33 10.57 -27.98
N PHE A 2 -14.60 9.55 -28.46
CA PHE A 2 -14.43 9.29 -29.90
C PHE A 2 -15.76 9.29 -30.67
N TYR A 3 -16.79 8.67 -30.11
CA TYR A 3 -18.12 8.59 -30.77
C TYR A 3 -18.80 9.95 -31.01
N ASN A 4 -18.41 10.98 -30.26
CA ASN A 4 -18.97 12.33 -30.35
C ASN A 4 -18.22 13.24 -31.34
N LEU A 5 -17.13 12.74 -31.95
CA LEU A 5 -16.34 13.52 -32.91
C LEU A 5 -17.01 13.53 -34.30
N PRO A 6 -16.81 14.61 -35.07
CA PRO A 6 -17.16 14.64 -36.50
C PRO A 6 -16.43 13.52 -37.29
N ALA A 7 -17.02 13.13 -38.42
CA ALA A 7 -16.51 12.00 -39.20
C ALA A 7 -15.06 12.19 -39.69
N ASP A 8 -14.70 13.39 -40.10
CA ASP A 8 -13.34 13.77 -40.54
C ASP A 8 -12.34 13.60 -39.41
N LYS A 9 -12.70 13.97 -38.19
CA LYS A 9 -11.84 13.81 -37.01
C LYS A 9 -11.70 12.36 -36.59
N LYS A 10 -12.76 11.58 -36.71
CA LYS A 10 -12.68 10.12 -36.49
C LYS A 10 -11.72 9.47 -37.46
N GLN A 11 -11.85 9.81 -38.76
CA GLN A 11 -10.99 9.27 -39.79
C GLN A 11 -9.53 9.68 -39.57
N GLN A 12 -9.27 10.94 -39.23
CA GLN A 12 -7.92 11.43 -38.93
C GLN A 12 -7.24 10.66 -37.77
N ILE A 13 -8.02 10.27 -36.76
CA ILE A 13 -7.51 9.45 -35.63
C ILE A 13 -7.24 7.99 -36.10
N LEU A 14 -8.15 7.41 -36.90
CA LEU A 14 -8.00 6.04 -37.40
C LEU A 14 -6.83 5.88 -38.40
N ASP A 15 -6.55 6.91 -39.19
CA ASP A 15 -5.47 6.93 -40.19
C ASP A 15 -4.11 7.35 -39.58
N TYR A 16 -4.08 7.69 -38.27
CA TYR A 16 -2.85 8.11 -37.62
C TYR A 16 -1.85 6.95 -37.54
N PRO A 17 -0.64 7.05 -38.15
CA PRO A 17 0.33 5.99 -38.10
C PRO A 17 0.92 5.84 -36.70
N LEU A 18 0.87 4.64 -36.15
CA LEU A 18 1.47 4.30 -34.87
C LEU A 18 2.79 3.55 -35.10
N PHE A 19 3.85 3.97 -34.41
CA PHE A 19 5.05 3.16 -34.27
C PHE A 19 4.79 2.07 -33.25
N VAL A 20 4.96 0.81 -33.64
CA VAL A 20 4.76 -0.34 -32.77
C VAL A 20 6.08 -1.07 -32.59
N TYR A 21 6.50 -1.23 -31.36
CA TYR A 21 7.64 -2.08 -31.01
C TYR A 21 7.10 -3.42 -30.50
N VAL A 22 7.55 -4.50 -31.09
CA VAL A 22 7.26 -5.86 -30.63
C VAL A 22 8.45 -6.31 -29.78
N CYS A 23 8.19 -6.59 -28.50
CA CYS A 23 9.21 -7.01 -27.56
C CYS A 23 9.11 -8.50 -27.32
N ASP A 24 10.18 -9.21 -27.58
CA ASP A 24 10.38 -10.61 -27.20
C ASP A 24 11.33 -10.67 -25.99
N GLY A 25 11.22 -11.75 -25.21
CA GLY A 25 12.06 -11.96 -24.05
C GLY A 25 11.25 -12.35 -22.79
N THR A 26 11.96 -12.50 -21.69
CA THR A 26 11.38 -12.76 -20.37
C THR A 26 10.61 -11.53 -19.84
N ASP A 27 9.71 -11.72 -18.90
CA ASP A 27 8.97 -10.62 -18.30
C ASP A 27 9.88 -9.59 -17.61
N SER A 28 11.00 -10.05 -17.04
CA SER A 28 12.01 -9.18 -16.45
C SER A 28 12.68 -8.28 -17.49
N GLU A 29 13.05 -8.84 -18.65
CA GLU A 29 13.63 -8.08 -19.77
C GLU A 29 12.63 -7.08 -20.36
N LYS A 30 11.36 -7.48 -20.47
CA LYS A 30 10.28 -6.57 -20.90
C LYS A 30 10.08 -5.42 -19.93
N LEU A 31 10.07 -5.66 -18.61
CA LEU A 31 9.96 -4.61 -17.59
C LEU A 31 11.13 -3.64 -17.67
N GLU A 32 12.35 -4.14 -17.80
CA GLU A 32 13.54 -3.30 -17.92
C GLU A 32 13.49 -2.44 -19.19
N TRP A 33 13.10 -3.03 -20.31
CA TRP A 33 12.94 -2.30 -21.56
C TRP A 33 11.89 -1.19 -21.45
N PHE A 34 10.74 -1.47 -20.83
CA PHE A 34 9.71 -0.47 -20.58
C PHE A 34 10.22 0.68 -19.71
N ARG A 35 11.02 0.40 -18.69
CA ARG A 35 11.66 1.45 -17.87
C ARG A 35 12.55 2.36 -18.71
N ILE A 36 13.37 1.78 -19.57
CA ILE A 36 14.30 2.53 -20.42
C ILE A 36 13.56 3.46 -21.40
N ILE A 37 12.56 2.98 -22.10
CA ILE A 37 11.83 3.79 -23.08
C ILE A 37 10.95 4.87 -22.44
N ASN A 38 10.58 4.69 -21.20
CA ASN A 38 9.70 5.62 -20.49
C ASN A 38 10.42 6.84 -19.90
N ILE A 39 11.76 6.88 -19.95
CA ILE A 39 12.58 7.99 -19.44
C ILE A 39 12.29 9.32 -20.14
N ALA A 40 11.81 9.28 -21.40
CA ALA A 40 11.58 10.48 -22.21
C ALA A 40 10.17 11.09 -22.10
N GLY A 41 9.25 10.48 -21.32
CA GLY A 41 7.85 10.89 -21.19
C GLY A 41 7.42 11.16 -19.75
N GLU A 42 6.11 11.09 -19.50
CA GLU A 42 5.59 11.05 -18.14
C GLU A 42 5.96 9.70 -17.52
N GLU A 43 6.69 9.76 -16.40
CA GLU A 43 7.21 8.57 -15.74
C GLU A 43 6.05 7.69 -15.22
N LEU A 44 5.99 6.45 -15.69
CA LEU A 44 5.05 5.45 -15.21
C LEU A 44 5.51 4.90 -13.85
N THR A 45 4.55 4.59 -13.00
CA THR A 45 4.84 3.87 -11.75
C THR A 45 5.24 2.42 -12.07
N ASP A 46 5.97 1.78 -11.15
CA ASP A 46 6.32 0.36 -11.29
C ASP A 46 5.09 -0.52 -11.52
N GLN A 47 3.97 -0.21 -10.87
CA GLN A 47 2.74 -0.97 -11.07
C GLN A 47 2.08 -0.73 -12.43
N GLU A 48 2.19 0.47 -12.99
CA GLU A 48 1.75 0.73 -14.36
C GLU A 48 2.55 -0.07 -15.38
N LEU A 49 3.86 -0.18 -15.16
CA LEU A 49 4.75 -1.02 -15.98
C LEU A 49 4.41 -2.50 -15.84
N ARG A 50 4.24 -3.02 -14.62
CA ARG A 50 3.81 -4.41 -14.37
C ARG A 50 2.47 -4.71 -15.04
N ASN A 51 1.52 -3.77 -14.99
CA ASN A 51 0.21 -3.93 -15.64
C ASN A 51 0.30 -4.06 -17.17
N ALA A 52 1.34 -3.55 -17.80
CA ALA A 52 1.58 -3.73 -19.23
C ALA A 52 2.18 -5.10 -19.52
N VAL A 53 3.18 -5.53 -18.78
CA VAL A 53 3.84 -6.83 -18.95
C VAL A 53 2.92 -8.00 -18.62
N TYR A 54 2.22 -7.93 -17.48
CA TYR A 54 1.29 -8.95 -17.03
C TYR A 54 -0.16 -8.63 -17.43
N ALA A 55 -0.34 -8.03 -18.62
CA ALA A 55 -1.68 -7.75 -19.14
C ALA A 55 -2.46 -9.05 -19.37
N GLY A 56 -3.70 -9.10 -18.87
CA GLY A 56 -4.55 -10.28 -18.99
C GLY A 56 -5.94 -10.03 -18.40
N SER A 57 -6.75 -11.11 -18.36
CA SER A 57 -8.10 -11.07 -17.79
C SER A 57 -8.08 -10.67 -16.32
N TRP A 58 -7.17 -11.25 -15.55
CA TRP A 58 -7.00 -10.95 -14.13
C TRP A 58 -6.64 -9.50 -13.86
N THR A 59 -5.61 -8.97 -14.53
CA THR A 59 -5.18 -7.56 -14.37
C THR A 59 -6.31 -6.60 -14.75
N SER A 60 -7.06 -6.92 -15.83
CA SER A 60 -8.18 -6.12 -16.29
C SER A 60 -9.32 -6.09 -15.26
N ASP A 61 -9.61 -7.23 -14.63
CA ASP A 61 -10.64 -7.32 -13.58
C ASP A 61 -10.17 -6.65 -12.28
N ALA A 62 -8.90 -6.84 -11.87
CA ALA A 62 -8.32 -6.18 -10.71
C ALA A 62 -8.43 -4.65 -10.77
N LYS A 63 -8.17 -4.05 -11.93
CA LYS A 63 -8.32 -2.60 -12.15
C LYS A 63 -9.73 -2.09 -11.87
N ARG A 64 -10.76 -2.90 -12.01
CA ARG A 64 -12.15 -2.50 -11.69
C ARG A 64 -12.34 -2.23 -10.21
N TYR A 65 -11.65 -2.98 -9.35
CA TYR A 65 -11.73 -2.82 -7.90
C TYR A 65 -10.82 -1.72 -7.37
N PHE A 66 -9.64 -1.54 -7.99
CA PHE A 66 -8.54 -0.78 -7.37
C PHE A 66 -8.12 0.50 -8.10
N SER A 67 -8.42 0.65 -9.41
CA SER A 67 -7.71 1.61 -10.27
C SER A 67 -8.54 2.74 -10.86
N LYS A 68 -9.71 3.03 -10.31
CA LYS A 68 -10.58 4.13 -10.76
C LYS A 68 -10.85 5.11 -9.64
N THR A 69 -11.08 6.38 -9.99
CA THR A 69 -11.65 7.33 -9.03
C THR A 69 -12.97 6.80 -8.50
N GLY A 70 -13.12 6.76 -7.17
CA GLY A 70 -14.31 6.18 -6.54
C GLY A 70 -14.40 4.66 -6.64
N CYS A 71 -13.28 3.97 -6.90
CA CYS A 71 -13.25 2.50 -6.92
C CYS A 71 -13.62 1.90 -5.56
N ALA A 72 -14.01 0.62 -5.59
CA ALA A 72 -14.42 -0.11 -4.39
C ALA A 72 -13.35 -0.09 -3.29
N ALA A 73 -12.07 -0.23 -3.66
CA ALA A 73 -10.96 -0.15 -2.71
C ALA A 73 -10.83 1.22 -2.05
N GLY A 74 -11.00 2.30 -2.83
CA GLY A 74 -10.97 3.67 -2.31
C GLY A 74 -12.12 3.95 -1.34
N THR A 75 -13.32 3.47 -1.67
CA THR A 75 -14.49 3.61 -0.80
C THR A 75 -14.34 2.84 0.51
N LEU A 76 -13.81 1.61 0.44
CA LEU A 76 -13.64 0.74 1.60
C LEU A 76 -12.46 1.18 2.48
N ALA A 77 -11.33 1.53 1.87
CA ALA A 77 -10.03 1.60 2.53
C ALA A 77 -9.28 2.92 2.35
N GLY A 78 -9.91 3.98 1.83
CA GLY A 78 -9.25 5.27 1.59
C GLY A 78 -8.61 5.90 2.83
N ASP A 79 -9.16 5.63 4.03
CA ASP A 79 -8.60 6.09 5.30
C ASP A 79 -7.33 5.34 5.72
N TYR A 80 -7.11 4.16 5.16
CA TYR A 80 -6.00 3.25 5.52
C TYR A 80 -4.88 3.23 4.48
N LEU A 81 -5.20 3.57 3.21
CA LEU A 81 -4.27 3.54 2.10
C LEU A 81 -3.59 4.89 1.88
N LYS A 82 -2.36 4.86 1.39
CA LYS A 82 -1.67 6.01 0.78
C LYS A 82 -1.76 5.92 -0.73
N GLY A 83 -1.47 7.07 -1.39
CA GLY A 83 -1.39 7.16 -2.82
C GLY A 83 -2.74 7.40 -3.50
N ALA A 84 -2.77 7.18 -4.81
CA ALA A 84 -3.92 7.41 -5.67
C ALA A 84 -4.27 6.15 -6.48
N SER A 85 -5.56 5.81 -6.52
CA SER A 85 -6.05 4.65 -7.30
C SER A 85 -5.71 4.78 -8.80
N ILE A 86 -5.78 5.98 -9.35
CA ILE A 86 -5.47 6.25 -10.76
C ILE A 86 -4.00 5.89 -11.10
N ARG A 87 -3.06 6.14 -10.17
CA ARG A 87 -1.64 5.78 -10.33
C ARG A 87 -1.35 4.34 -9.96
N GLN A 88 -2.36 3.49 -9.85
CA GLN A 88 -2.29 2.06 -9.56
C GLN A 88 -1.75 1.70 -8.16
N GLU A 89 -1.51 2.67 -7.26
CA GLU A 89 -0.89 2.44 -5.96
C GLU A 89 -1.78 1.59 -5.02
N TYR A 90 -3.11 1.67 -5.16
CA TYR A 90 -4.02 0.79 -4.40
C TYR A 90 -3.94 -0.66 -4.89
N LEU A 91 -3.82 -0.85 -6.20
CA LEU A 91 -3.63 -2.18 -6.78
C LEU A 91 -2.28 -2.76 -6.37
N GLU A 92 -1.21 -1.98 -6.47
CA GLU A 92 0.12 -2.39 -6.04
C GLU A 92 0.12 -2.83 -4.57
N THR A 93 -0.49 -2.02 -3.69
CA THR A 93 -0.59 -2.32 -2.27
C THR A 93 -1.33 -3.65 -2.02
N ALA A 94 -2.46 -3.88 -2.70
CA ALA A 94 -3.24 -5.10 -2.55
C ALA A 94 -2.47 -6.33 -3.03
N ILE A 95 -1.79 -6.23 -4.19
CA ILE A 95 -0.96 -7.31 -4.73
C ILE A 95 0.23 -7.59 -3.80
N PHE A 96 0.93 -6.55 -3.35
CA PHE A 96 2.05 -6.70 -2.42
C PHE A 96 1.64 -7.44 -1.14
N TRP A 97 0.50 -7.10 -0.56
CA TRP A 97 0.01 -7.78 0.64
C TRP A 97 -0.32 -9.25 0.38
N ALA A 98 -1.00 -9.55 -0.73
CA ALA A 98 -1.36 -10.92 -1.10
C ALA A 98 -0.11 -11.76 -1.45
N ALA A 99 0.78 -11.22 -2.26
CA ALA A 99 2.05 -11.86 -2.61
C ALA A 99 2.90 -12.17 -1.36
N SER A 100 2.97 -11.22 -0.41
CA SER A 100 3.67 -11.42 0.85
C SER A 100 3.08 -12.55 1.70
N ALA A 101 1.74 -12.76 1.66
CA ALA A 101 1.10 -13.87 2.36
C ALA A 101 1.57 -15.24 1.82
N GLU A 102 1.95 -15.29 0.55
CA GLU A 102 2.43 -16.48 -0.15
C GLU A 102 3.97 -16.56 -0.26
N GLY A 103 4.69 -15.58 0.32
CA GLY A 103 6.15 -15.52 0.22
C GLY A 103 6.67 -15.24 -1.20
N LYS A 104 5.87 -14.58 -2.04
CA LYS A 104 6.16 -14.26 -3.44
C LYS A 104 6.51 -12.78 -3.63
N THR A 105 7.18 -12.46 -4.74
CA THR A 105 7.27 -11.08 -5.24
C THR A 105 5.97 -10.68 -5.94
N ILE A 106 5.77 -9.37 -6.16
CA ILE A 106 4.63 -8.86 -6.93
C ILE A 106 4.62 -9.46 -8.34
N GLU A 107 5.79 -9.53 -8.98
CA GLU A 107 5.97 -10.05 -10.34
C GLU A 107 5.59 -11.54 -10.42
N ALA A 108 6.07 -12.35 -9.48
CA ALA A 108 5.76 -13.77 -9.43
C ALA A 108 4.25 -14.01 -9.22
N TYR A 109 3.64 -13.23 -8.33
CA TYR A 109 2.21 -13.30 -8.07
C TYR A 109 1.40 -12.90 -9.31
N MET A 110 1.76 -11.80 -10.00
CA MET A 110 1.07 -11.35 -11.19
C MET A 110 1.23 -12.31 -12.38
N ALA A 111 2.42 -12.90 -12.55
CA ALA A 111 2.68 -13.90 -13.59
C ALA A 111 1.82 -15.15 -13.42
N GLU A 112 1.68 -15.63 -12.19
CA GLU A 112 0.88 -16.82 -11.87
C GLU A 112 -0.60 -16.60 -12.15
N HIS A 113 -1.12 -15.43 -11.78
CA HIS A 113 -2.54 -15.11 -11.91
C HIS A 113 -2.92 -14.47 -13.26
N GLN A 114 -1.96 -14.12 -14.12
CA GLN A 114 -2.18 -13.34 -15.36
C GLN A 114 -3.38 -13.82 -16.18
N ASN A 115 -3.56 -15.14 -16.30
CA ASN A 115 -4.58 -15.77 -17.12
C ASN A 115 -5.84 -16.18 -16.34
N ASP A 116 -5.90 -15.88 -15.05
CA ASP A 116 -7.10 -16.17 -14.27
C ASP A 116 -8.29 -15.33 -14.77
N PRO A 117 -9.49 -15.88 -14.77
CA PRO A 117 -10.67 -15.21 -15.32
C PRO A 117 -11.10 -13.99 -14.52
N SER A 118 -10.71 -13.92 -13.23
CA SER A 118 -11.07 -12.79 -12.36
C SER A 118 -10.08 -12.60 -11.21
N ALA A 119 -10.04 -11.39 -10.67
CA ALA A 119 -9.25 -11.01 -9.50
C ALA A 119 -10.09 -11.00 -8.19
N VAL A 120 -11.21 -11.73 -8.17
CA VAL A 120 -12.11 -11.75 -7.00
C VAL A 120 -11.42 -12.28 -5.74
N GLN A 121 -10.44 -13.18 -5.86
CA GLN A 121 -9.67 -13.68 -4.73
C GLN A 121 -8.82 -12.57 -4.10
N LEU A 122 -8.11 -11.77 -4.91
CA LEU A 122 -7.38 -10.60 -4.45
C LEU A 122 -8.30 -9.61 -3.76
N TRP A 123 -9.47 -9.35 -4.34
CA TRP A 123 -10.46 -8.45 -3.75
C TRP A 123 -10.98 -8.96 -2.39
N ASN A 124 -11.31 -10.23 -2.29
CA ASN A 124 -11.79 -10.83 -1.04
C ASN A 124 -10.71 -10.83 0.04
N TYR A 125 -9.46 -11.14 -0.32
CA TYR A 125 -8.33 -11.02 0.58
C TYR A 125 -8.17 -9.58 1.09
N PHE A 126 -8.15 -8.61 0.20
CA PHE A 126 -8.04 -7.19 0.55
C PHE A 126 -9.16 -6.74 1.50
N ARG A 127 -10.40 -7.15 1.22
CA ARG A 127 -11.53 -6.89 2.12
C ARG A 127 -11.30 -7.49 3.51
N SER A 128 -10.88 -8.76 3.57
CA SER A 128 -10.62 -9.42 4.84
C SER A 128 -9.56 -8.68 5.67
N VAL A 129 -8.53 -8.13 5.02
CA VAL A 129 -7.53 -7.28 5.70
C VAL A 129 -8.20 -6.05 6.32
N ILE A 130 -8.99 -5.32 5.54
CA ILE A 130 -9.61 -4.08 6.02
C ILE A 130 -10.69 -4.34 7.07
N ASP A 131 -11.51 -5.38 6.89
CA ASP A 131 -12.52 -5.80 7.86
C ASP A 131 -11.86 -6.16 9.21
N TRP A 132 -10.73 -6.88 9.17
CA TRP A 132 -9.95 -7.19 10.37
C TRP A 132 -9.40 -5.91 11.05
N VAL A 133 -8.82 -4.99 10.28
CA VAL A 133 -8.32 -3.72 10.82
C VAL A 133 -9.44 -2.95 11.52
N GLN A 134 -10.61 -2.87 10.90
CA GLN A 134 -11.78 -2.17 11.46
C GLN A 134 -12.33 -2.88 12.70
N ALA A 135 -12.24 -4.20 12.76
CA ALA A 135 -12.67 -4.97 13.92
C ALA A 135 -11.79 -4.74 15.13
N ILE A 136 -10.46 -4.72 14.96
CA ILE A 136 -9.52 -4.55 16.09
C ILE A 136 -9.23 -3.09 16.43
N PHE A 137 -9.33 -2.17 15.44
CA PHE A 137 -9.12 -0.73 15.59
C PHE A 137 -10.34 0.04 15.08
N PRO A 138 -11.47 0.03 15.82
CA PRO A 138 -12.74 0.58 15.32
C PRO A 138 -12.72 2.10 15.11
N LYS A 139 -11.80 2.81 15.77
CA LYS A 139 -11.68 4.26 15.68
C LYS A 139 -10.68 4.66 14.62
N LYS A 140 -11.15 5.23 13.54
CA LYS A 140 -10.28 5.73 12.46
C LYS A 140 -9.45 6.92 12.91
N ARG A 141 -8.17 6.92 12.57
CA ARG A 141 -7.21 8.00 12.83
C ARG A 141 -6.28 8.20 11.63
N LYS A 142 -5.81 9.42 11.42
CA LYS A 142 -4.88 9.76 10.32
C LYS A 142 -3.58 8.96 10.35
N GLU A 143 -3.14 8.56 11.55
CA GLU A 143 -1.92 7.79 11.80
C GLU A 143 -2.02 6.35 11.26
N MET A 144 -3.23 5.87 10.97
CA MET A 144 -3.47 4.55 10.37
C MET A 144 -3.16 4.52 8.87
N ARG A 145 -3.13 5.69 8.24
CA ARG A 145 -3.00 5.80 6.79
C ARG A 145 -1.61 5.36 6.32
N GLY A 146 -1.58 4.39 5.42
CA GLY A 146 -0.37 3.89 4.78
C GLY A 146 0.46 2.94 5.64
N LEU A 147 -0.11 2.41 6.72
CA LEU A 147 0.50 1.30 7.43
C LEU A 147 0.40 0.00 6.60
N PRO A 148 1.31 -0.95 6.78
CA PRO A 148 1.33 -2.19 6.02
C PRO A 148 0.29 -3.20 6.56
N TRP A 149 -0.99 -2.83 6.47
CA TRP A 149 -2.07 -3.57 7.12
C TRP A 149 -2.17 -5.04 6.67
N GLY A 150 -1.92 -5.32 5.39
CA GLY A 150 -1.92 -6.70 4.92
C GLY A 150 -0.79 -7.52 5.52
N ILE A 151 0.39 -6.93 5.76
CA ILE A 151 1.49 -7.61 6.42
C ILE A 151 1.11 -7.91 7.88
N PHE A 152 0.52 -6.95 8.58
CA PHE A 152 0.03 -7.17 9.94
C PHE A 152 -1.06 -8.24 9.99
N TYR A 153 -1.98 -8.24 9.05
CA TYR A 153 -3.02 -9.26 8.92
C TYR A 153 -2.42 -10.65 8.68
N ASN A 154 -1.45 -10.77 7.79
CA ASN A 154 -0.79 -12.04 7.48
C ASN A 154 -0.11 -12.65 8.73
N GLN A 155 0.44 -11.80 9.59
CA GLN A 155 1.15 -12.21 10.80
C GLN A 155 0.23 -12.40 12.00
N HIS A 156 -0.79 -11.56 12.14
CA HIS A 156 -1.58 -11.44 13.38
C HIS A 156 -3.08 -11.70 13.19
N GLY A 157 -3.57 -11.86 11.97
CA GLY A 157 -5.01 -12.00 11.69
C GLY A 157 -5.70 -13.21 12.33
N LYS A 158 -4.91 -14.22 12.73
CA LYS A 158 -5.42 -15.43 13.43
C LYS A 158 -5.39 -15.30 14.97
N ARG A 159 -4.88 -14.20 15.50
CA ARG A 159 -4.83 -13.98 16.96
C ARG A 159 -6.22 -13.71 17.52
N THR A 160 -6.53 -14.36 18.62
CA THR A 160 -7.82 -14.23 19.34
C THR A 160 -7.72 -13.38 20.62
N ASP A 161 -6.51 -12.98 21.00
CA ASP A 161 -6.21 -12.18 22.19
C ASP A 161 -6.27 -10.67 21.97
N LEU A 162 -6.53 -10.23 20.73
CA LEU A 162 -6.64 -8.81 20.37
C LEU A 162 -8.01 -8.26 20.76
N ASP A 163 -8.10 -7.72 21.98
CA ASP A 163 -9.33 -7.08 22.50
C ASP A 163 -9.41 -5.62 22.03
N PRO A 164 -10.40 -5.24 21.19
CA PRO A 164 -10.52 -3.89 20.65
C PRO A 164 -10.65 -2.81 21.72
N LYS A 165 -11.27 -3.11 22.85
CA LYS A 165 -11.44 -2.13 23.96
C LYS A 165 -10.11 -1.86 24.65
N LYS A 166 -9.35 -2.91 24.93
CA LYS A 166 -8.00 -2.79 25.53
C LYS A 166 -7.05 -2.06 24.58
N LEU A 167 -7.07 -2.43 23.31
CA LEU A 167 -6.26 -1.78 22.27
C LEU A 167 -6.60 -0.29 22.16
N GLU A 168 -7.88 0.08 22.15
CA GLU A 168 -8.29 1.49 22.07
C GLU A 168 -7.85 2.29 23.30
N THR A 169 -7.96 1.72 24.49
CA THR A 169 -7.50 2.37 25.74
C THR A 169 -5.99 2.65 25.67
N GLU A 170 -5.22 1.68 25.22
CA GLU A 170 -3.76 1.81 25.11
C GLU A 170 -3.35 2.79 23.99
N ILE A 171 -4.08 2.79 22.85
CA ILE A 171 -3.88 3.79 21.80
C ILE A 171 -4.10 5.19 22.35
N GLN A 172 -5.18 5.43 23.11
CA GLN A 172 -5.45 6.75 23.68
C GLN A 172 -4.35 7.19 24.63
N ARG A 173 -3.86 6.29 25.49
CA ARG A 173 -2.74 6.55 26.40
C ARG A 173 -1.48 6.97 25.61
N LEU A 174 -1.06 6.15 24.63
CA LEU A 174 0.15 6.39 23.84
C LEU A 174 0.03 7.59 22.89
N MET A 175 -1.17 7.91 22.40
CA MET A 175 -1.40 9.13 21.61
C MET A 175 -1.22 10.40 22.43
N GLY A 176 -1.57 10.37 23.73
CA GLY A 176 -1.37 11.49 24.65
C GLY A 176 0.05 11.58 25.23
N ASP A 177 0.87 10.57 25.08
CA ASP A 177 2.22 10.50 25.63
C ASP A 177 3.20 11.31 24.73
N GLU A 178 3.78 12.38 25.28
CA GLU A 178 4.69 13.27 24.53
C GLU A 178 6.01 12.60 24.14
N ASP A 179 6.43 11.56 24.86
CA ASP A 179 7.66 10.82 24.58
C ASP A 179 7.50 9.89 23.38
N VAL A 180 6.29 9.51 23.00
CA VAL A 180 6.03 8.73 21.79
C VAL A 180 6.06 9.64 20.56
N THR A 181 7.20 9.66 19.84
CA THR A 181 7.40 10.56 18.70
C THR A 181 6.79 10.03 17.40
N LYS A 182 6.70 8.69 17.22
CA LYS A 182 6.11 8.06 16.04
C LYS A 182 4.72 7.50 16.35
N LYS A 183 3.70 8.35 16.31
CA LYS A 183 2.31 7.97 16.63
C LYS A 183 1.76 6.85 15.72
N SER A 184 2.16 6.79 14.45
CA SER A 184 1.79 5.68 13.55
C SER A 184 2.38 4.32 13.98
N GLY A 185 3.50 4.33 14.69
CA GLY A 185 4.14 3.12 15.21
C GLY A 185 3.37 2.46 16.37
N ILE A 186 2.42 3.16 16.98
CA ILE A 186 1.58 2.63 18.07
C ILE A 186 0.85 1.36 17.63
N TYR A 187 0.30 1.34 16.42
CA TYR A 187 -0.42 0.18 15.90
C TYR A 187 0.48 -1.05 15.74
N GLU A 188 1.68 -0.84 15.22
CA GLU A 188 2.67 -1.91 15.08
C GLU A 188 3.16 -2.40 16.45
N TYR A 189 3.43 -1.48 17.38
CA TYR A 189 3.79 -1.80 18.75
C TYR A 189 2.73 -2.68 19.44
N LEU A 190 1.46 -2.31 19.33
CA LEU A 190 0.36 -3.07 19.96
C LEU A 190 0.20 -4.49 19.38
N LEU A 191 0.60 -4.71 18.14
CA LEU A 191 0.57 -6.02 17.51
C LEU A 191 1.81 -6.86 17.83
N THR A 192 2.99 -6.22 17.94
CA THR A 192 4.29 -6.92 18.06
C THR A 192 4.89 -6.90 19.46
N GLY A 193 4.51 -5.92 20.29
CA GLY A 193 5.15 -5.65 21.58
C GLY A 193 6.52 -4.93 21.48
N GLU A 194 6.94 -4.53 20.27
CA GLU A 194 8.26 -3.93 20.05
C GLU A 194 8.27 -2.42 20.32
N GLU A 195 8.75 -1.98 21.49
CA GLU A 195 8.81 -0.56 21.89
C GLU A 195 9.58 0.33 20.90
N LYS A 196 10.56 -0.21 20.19
CA LYS A 196 11.30 0.53 19.16
C LYS A 196 10.40 1.15 18.08
N LYS A 197 9.18 0.61 17.87
CA LYS A 197 8.20 1.10 16.89
C LYS A 197 7.60 2.44 17.30
N LEU A 198 7.61 2.75 18.59
CA LEU A 198 7.11 4.01 19.16
C LEU A 198 8.08 5.17 18.93
N SER A 199 9.36 4.88 18.65
CA SER A 199 10.43 5.88 18.61
C SER A 199 10.36 6.80 19.82
N ILE A 200 10.43 6.19 21.01
CA ILE A 200 10.39 6.93 22.28
C ILE A 200 11.54 7.92 22.30
N ARG A 201 11.25 9.15 22.72
CA ARG A 201 12.22 10.23 22.84
C ARG A 201 13.32 9.82 23.82
N SER A 202 14.51 9.56 23.30
CA SER A 202 15.69 9.40 24.15
C SER A 202 16.29 10.77 24.40
N PHE A 203 16.57 11.06 25.67
CA PHE A 203 17.37 12.24 26.01
C PHE A 203 18.74 12.11 25.37
N ASP A 204 19.18 13.15 24.67
CA ASP A 204 20.54 13.17 24.15
C ASP A 204 21.56 13.39 25.31
N ARG A 205 22.84 13.18 25.00
CA ARG A 205 23.91 13.34 26.00
C ARG A 205 23.94 14.75 26.60
N ARG A 206 23.46 15.77 25.87
CA ARG A 206 23.37 17.15 26.33
C ARG A 206 22.25 17.32 27.35
N ASP A 207 21.08 16.70 27.10
CA ASP A 207 19.95 16.75 28.02
C ASP A 207 20.29 16.03 29.33
N ALA A 208 20.99 14.88 29.25
CA ALA A 208 21.47 14.15 30.41
C ALA A 208 22.51 14.96 31.23
N LEU A 209 23.45 15.63 30.55
CA LEU A 209 24.42 16.52 31.18
C LEU A 209 23.73 17.72 31.86
N ALA A 210 22.80 18.38 31.16
CA ALA A 210 22.06 19.52 31.70
C ALA A 210 21.22 19.14 32.93
N ALA A 211 20.60 17.95 32.92
CA ALA A 211 19.89 17.40 34.08
C ALA A 211 20.85 17.11 35.24
N TYR A 212 22.01 16.48 34.94
CA TYR A 212 23.03 16.19 35.94
C TYR A 212 23.58 17.45 36.61
N GLU A 213 23.85 18.51 35.86
CA GLU A 213 24.26 19.81 36.39
C GLU A 213 23.19 20.47 37.25
N LYS A 214 21.91 20.45 36.81
CA LYS A 214 20.78 20.99 37.59
C LYS A 214 20.57 20.25 38.90
N GLN A 215 20.93 18.97 39.00
CA GLN A 215 20.85 18.14 40.20
C GLN A 215 22.09 18.27 41.10
N GLY A 216 22.98 19.20 40.81
CA GLY A 216 24.18 19.42 41.59
C GLY A 216 25.12 18.22 41.59
N HIS A 217 25.25 17.55 40.41
CA HIS A 217 26.08 16.40 40.16
C HIS A 217 25.72 15.14 41.01
N LYS A 218 24.48 15.03 41.43
CA LYS A 218 23.98 13.85 42.16
C LYS A 218 23.12 12.98 41.22
N CYS A 219 23.43 11.68 41.14
CA CYS A 219 22.51 10.69 40.60
C CYS A 219 21.42 10.40 41.65
N ALA A 220 20.15 10.41 41.19
CA ALA A 220 19.03 10.01 42.05
C ALA A 220 19.02 8.48 42.23
#